data_09440dcfc6f709b786b390c8f5a0058a
#
_entry.id   09440dcfc6f709b786b390c8f5a0058a
#
_cell.length_a   1.000
_cell.length_b   1.000
_cell.length_c   1.000
_cell.angle_alpha   90.00
_cell.angle_beta   90.00
_cell.angle_gamma   90.00
#
_symmetry.space_group_name_H-M   'P 1'
#
loop_
_entity.id
_entity.type
_entity.pdbx_description
1 polymer ?
#
loop_
_entity_poly.entity_id
_entity_poly.type
_entity_poly.pdbx_seq_one_letter_code
_entity_poly.pdbx_strand_id
1 'polypeptide(L)' 'GDVYKRQEYELLKLLLHNAGIVVTREIILERVWGIDFEGESRTLDMHIRTLRQKLGEAGSMIRTVRNVGYMIE' A
#
# COMPACT_ATOMS: atom_id res chain seq x y z
N GLY A 1 0.60 16.60 -2.36
CA GLY A 1 -0.20 16.99 -3.47
C GLY A 1 -0.92 15.87 -4.18
N ASP A 2 -1.33 16.15 -5.39
CA ASP A 2 -2.13 15.23 -6.17
C ASP A 2 -1.41 13.93 -6.52
N VAL A 3 -0.10 14.00 -6.64
CA VAL A 3 0.71 12.82 -6.96
C VAL A 3 0.57 11.77 -5.85
N TYR A 4 0.66 12.20 -4.61
CA TYR A 4 0.55 11.28 -3.47
C TYR A 4 -0.85 10.73 -3.30
N LYS A 5 -1.87 11.53 -3.61
CA LYS A 5 -3.25 11.08 -3.54
C LYS A 5 -3.51 9.96 -4.52
N ARG A 6 -2.96 10.09 -5.73
CA ARG A 6 -3.11 9.07 -6.75
C ARG A 6 -2.48 7.75 -6.32
N GLN A 7 -1.28 7.83 -5.76
CA GLN A 7 -0.57 6.65 -5.29
C GLN A 7 -1.28 5.97 -4.13
N GLU A 8 -1.82 6.75 -3.20
CA GLU A 8 -2.61 6.20 -2.11
C GLU A 8 -3.84 5.48 -2.62
N TYR A 9 -4.53 6.07 -3.59
CA TYR A 9 -5.70 5.47 -4.22
C TYR A 9 -5.33 4.16 -4.91
N GLU A 10 -4.26 4.16 -5.69
CA GLU A 10 -3.81 2.96 -6.39
C GLU A 10 -3.40 1.86 -5.43
N LEU A 11 -2.76 2.24 -4.33
CA LEU A 11 -2.37 1.29 -3.29
C LEU A 11 -3.58 0.64 -2.65
N LEU A 12 -4.57 1.44 -2.26
CA LEU A 12 -5.80 0.93 -1.67
C LEU A 12 -6.54 0.02 -2.65
N LYS A 13 -6.63 0.46 -3.90
CA LYS A 13 -7.30 -0.31 -4.94
C LYS A 13 -6.64 -1.67 -5.13
N LEU A 14 -5.31 -1.70 -5.16
CA LEU A 14 -4.56 -2.95 -5.32
C LEU A 14 -4.85 -3.91 -4.17
N LEU A 15 -4.83 -3.41 -2.94
CA LEU A 15 -5.09 -4.24 -1.77
C LEU A 15 -6.54 -4.74 -1.74
N LEU A 16 -7.49 -3.89 -2.12
CA LEU A 16 -8.90 -4.28 -2.17
C LEU A 16 -9.17 -5.35 -3.23
N HIS A 17 -8.54 -5.23 -4.39
CA HIS A 17 -8.68 -6.22 -5.45
C HIS A 17 -8.11 -7.58 -5.04
N ASN A 18 -7.24 -7.59 -4.05
CA ASN A 18 -6.61 -8.80 -3.54
C ASN A 18 -7.00 -9.06 -2.08
N ALA A 19 -8.19 -8.64 -1.69
CA ALA A 19 -8.66 -8.81 -0.31
C ALA A 19 -8.51 -10.25 0.16
N GLY A 20 -7.93 -10.42 1.34
CA GLY A 20 -7.67 -11.73 1.89
C GLY A 20 -6.37 -12.38 1.41
N ILE A 21 -5.66 -11.71 0.51
CA ILE A 21 -4.41 -12.22 -0.06
C ILE A 21 -3.29 -11.24 0.27
N VAL A 22 -2.15 -11.77 0.71
CA VAL A 22 -0.97 -10.94 0.98
C VAL A 22 -0.36 -10.47 -0.32
N VAL A 23 -0.22 -9.15 -0.48
CA VAL A 23 0.46 -8.57 -1.64
C VAL A 23 1.87 -8.20 -1.18
N THR A 24 2.87 -8.73 -1.88
CA THR A 24 4.26 -8.49 -1.50
C THR A 24 4.66 -7.03 -1.72
N ARG A 25 5.66 -6.59 -0.96
CA ARG A 25 6.18 -5.23 -1.10
C ARG A 25 6.66 -4.95 -2.52
N GLU A 26 7.31 -5.92 -3.13
CA GLU A 26 7.83 -5.79 -4.50
C GLU A 26 6.70 -5.57 -5.50
N ILE A 27 5.65 -6.35 -5.40
CA ILE A 27 4.49 -6.21 -6.29
C ILE A 27 3.81 -4.86 -6.08
N ILE A 28 3.67 -4.43 -4.84
CA ILE A 28 3.05 -3.14 -4.53
C ILE A 28 3.87 -2.01 -5.15
N LEU A 29 5.18 -2.02 -4.94
CA LEU A 29 6.06 -0.98 -5.47
C LEU A 29 6.02 -0.95 -6.99
N GLU A 30 6.04 -2.12 -7.63
CA GLU A 30 5.97 -2.22 -9.07
C GLU A 30 4.64 -1.71 -9.63
N ARG A 31 3.53 -2.10 -9.01
CA ARG A 31 2.19 -1.75 -9.51
C ARG A 31 1.80 -0.32 -9.24
N VAL A 32 2.20 0.22 -8.10
CA VAL A 32 1.80 1.57 -7.70
C VAL A 32 2.78 2.63 -8.19
N TRP A 33 4.08 2.37 -8.06
CA TRP A 33 5.12 3.32 -8.46
C TRP A 33 5.72 3.04 -9.82
N GLY A 34 5.73 1.80 -10.23
CA GLY A 34 6.26 1.40 -11.53
C GLY A 34 7.50 0.54 -11.41
N ILE A 35 7.77 -0.18 -12.50
CA ILE A 35 8.88 -1.14 -12.54
C ILE A 35 10.26 -0.48 -12.41
N ASP A 36 10.34 0.80 -12.81
CA ASP A 36 11.59 1.56 -12.76
C ASP A 36 11.78 2.33 -11.46
N PHE A 37 10.93 2.09 -10.48
CA PHE A 37 11.03 2.80 -9.22
C PHE A 37 12.29 2.40 -8.47
N GLU A 38 13.15 3.38 -8.21
CA GLU A 38 14.41 3.18 -7.49
C GLU A 38 14.38 3.71 -6.07
N GLY A 39 13.22 4.11 -5.60
CA GLY A 39 13.05 4.63 -4.24
C GLY A 39 13.12 3.55 -3.19
N GLU A 40 13.26 3.96 -1.95
CA GLU A 40 13.32 3.04 -0.82
C GLU A 40 11.94 2.48 -0.50
N SER A 41 11.92 1.25 0.01
CA SER A 41 10.69 0.62 0.47
C SER A 41 10.03 1.39 1.62
N ARG A 42 10.78 2.28 2.24
CA ARG A 42 10.29 3.20 3.27
C ARG A 42 9.13 4.07 2.76
N THR A 43 9.15 4.39 1.46
CA THR A 43 8.07 5.14 0.82
C THR A 43 6.75 4.41 0.94
N LEU A 44 6.76 3.10 0.74
CA LEU A 44 5.58 2.26 0.89
C LEU A 44 5.04 2.32 2.32
N ASP A 45 5.92 2.15 3.30
CA ASP A 45 5.51 2.17 4.70
C ASP A 45 4.87 3.49 5.08
N MET A 46 5.42 4.59 4.58
CA MET A 46 4.88 5.93 4.81
C MET A 46 3.48 6.07 4.22
N HIS A 47 3.27 5.57 3.01
CA HIS A 47 1.97 5.64 2.35
C HIS A 47 0.94 4.76 3.06
N ILE A 48 1.36 3.60 3.54
CA ILE A 48 0.47 2.73 4.31
C ILE A 48 0.02 3.43 5.60
N ARG A 49 0.96 4.08 6.29
CA ARG A 49 0.65 4.80 7.52
C ARG A 49 -0.33 5.93 7.26
N THR A 50 -0.09 6.73 6.23
CA THR A 50 -0.98 7.83 5.86
C THR A 50 -2.35 7.32 5.47
N LEU A 51 -2.40 6.25 4.70
CA LEU A 51 -3.64 5.64 4.26
C LEU A 51 -4.46 5.15 5.45
N ARG A 52 -3.81 4.49 6.41
CA ARG A 52 -4.50 4.05 7.63
C ARG A 52 -5.10 5.22 8.39
N GLN A 53 -4.37 6.33 8.48
CA GLN A 53 -4.85 7.52 9.17
C GLN A 53 -6.08 8.12 8.46
N LYS A 54 -6.04 8.17 7.14
CA LYS A 54 -7.14 8.71 6.34
C LYS A 54 -8.39 7.85 6.44
N LEU A 55 -8.23 6.54 6.53
CA LEU A 55 -9.36 5.61 6.65
C LEU A 55 -9.95 5.57 8.06
N GLY A 56 -9.24 6.11 9.04
CA GLY A 56 -9.70 6.09 10.42
C GLY A 56 -9.86 4.67 10.94
N GLU A 57 -11.05 4.34 11.42
CA GLU A 57 -11.32 2.99 11.95
C GLU A 57 -11.12 1.90 10.90
N ALA A 58 -11.46 2.20 9.64
CA ALA A 58 -11.29 1.24 8.55
C ALA A 58 -9.82 0.96 8.25
N GLY A 59 -8.92 1.83 8.71
CA GLY A 59 -7.49 1.62 8.52
C GLY A 59 -6.97 0.33 9.15
N SER A 60 -7.65 -0.17 10.18
CA SER A 60 -7.26 -1.42 10.83
C SER A 60 -7.43 -2.63 9.93
N MET A 61 -8.17 -2.49 8.84
CA MET A 61 -8.33 -3.56 7.86
C MET A 61 -7.05 -3.80 7.07
N ILE A 62 -6.18 -2.80 6.99
CA ILE A 62 -4.88 -2.94 6.32
C ILE A 62 -3.92 -3.56 7.31
N ARG A 63 -3.56 -4.80 7.07
CA ARG A 63 -2.65 -5.55 7.95
C ARG A 63 -1.25 -5.61 7.39
N THR A 64 -0.28 -5.54 8.28
CA THR A 64 1.12 -5.71 7.93
C THR A 64 1.48 -7.17 8.10
N VAL A 65 1.97 -7.79 7.03
CA VAL A 65 2.54 -9.13 7.12
C VAL A 65 4.05 -8.94 7.16
N ARG A 66 4.60 -9.05 8.33
CA ARG A 66 6.00 -8.71 8.59
C ARG A 66 6.95 -9.43 7.64
N ASN A 67 7.85 -8.65 7.04
CA ASN A 67 8.86 -9.12 6.09
C ASN A 67 8.29 -9.66 4.78
N VAL A 68 6.99 -9.55 4.53
CA VAL A 68 6.36 -10.03 3.30
C VAL A 68 5.66 -8.90 2.56
N GLY A 69 4.68 -8.29 3.18
CA GLY A 69 3.92 -7.23 2.53
C GLY A 69 2.72 -6.78 3.33
N TYR A 70 1.64 -6.49 2.64
CA TYR A 70 0.42 -5.99 3.24
C TYR A 70 -0.79 -6.70 2.68
N MET A 71 -1.89 -6.69 3.44
CA MET A 71 -3.14 -7.27 2.99
C MET A 71 -4.31 -6.54 3.62
N ILE A 72 -5.46 -6.64 2.96
CA ILE A 72 -6.73 -6.18 3.53
C ILE A 72 -7.54 -7.41 3.90
N GLU A 73 -8.12 -7.34 5.08
CA GLU A 73 -8.92 -8.43 5.59
C GLU A 73 -10.29 -7.97 6.01
#